data_885afc92d9133ad94bb2d6ff0155200c
#
_entry.id   885afc92d9133ad94bb2d6ff0155200c
#
_cell.length_a   1.000
_cell.length_b   1.000
_cell.length_c   1.000
_cell.angle_alpha   90.00
_cell.angle_beta   90.00
_cell.angle_gamma   90.00
#
_symmetry.space_group_name_H-M   'P 1'
#
loop_
_entity.id
_entity.type
_entity.pdbx_description
1 polymer ?
#
loop_
_entity_poly.entity_id
_entity_poly.type
_entity_poly.pdbx_seq_one_letter_code
_entity_poly.pdbx_strand_id
1 'polypeptide(L)'
;MRLRWMFCLVPILVAAPALASMGGSRPQPSNPSSSPPPSGSESESDDSNSARKQAERAYADAYDQVGKGNADLDNQKTKDAQKKFKKALGAAQDAVRLDPKYHEAWNLIGYTSRRLGDYDGALKAYATCLDIKPDYAPAREYLGEAYVELGQIDKAREQLVMLDHQQAADEAKTLKGKIDAWSAAHPDSAAAKPATTATGQ
;
A
#
# COMPACT_ATOMS: atom_id res chain seq x y z
N MET A 1 -12.53 19.48 18.98
CA MET A 1 -12.59 18.03 18.98
C MET A 1 -11.27 17.51 18.39
N ARG A 2 -10.44 16.92 19.21
CA ARG A 2 -9.10 16.44 18.80
C ARG A 2 -9.24 15.02 18.31
N LEU A 3 -9.21 14.80 16.99
CA LEU A 3 -9.20 13.48 16.38
C LEU A 3 -7.75 12.92 16.47
N ARG A 4 -7.56 12.03 17.44
CA ARG A 4 -6.27 11.33 17.64
C ARG A 4 -6.17 10.22 16.59
N TRP A 5 -5.30 10.42 15.62
CA TRP A 5 -4.85 9.36 14.72
C TRP A 5 -3.92 8.44 15.51
N MET A 6 -4.41 7.26 15.88
CA MET A 6 -3.57 6.21 16.46
C MET A 6 -2.87 5.48 15.32
N PHE A 7 -1.57 5.76 15.19
CA PHE A 7 -0.68 4.96 14.37
C PHE A 7 -0.43 3.62 15.06
N CYS A 8 -0.85 2.51 14.46
CA CYS A 8 -0.36 1.19 14.84
C CYS A 8 1.09 1.04 14.35
N LEU A 9 2.04 1.29 15.25
CA LEU A 9 3.45 0.89 15.09
C LEU A 9 3.53 -0.62 15.29
N VAL A 10 3.78 -1.37 14.23
CA VAL A 10 4.18 -2.77 14.29
C VAL A 10 5.67 -2.81 14.61
N PRO A 11 6.11 -3.38 15.76
CA PRO A 11 7.53 -3.52 16.05
C PRO A 11 8.13 -4.66 15.20
N ILE A 12 9.12 -4.31 14.38
CA ILE A 12 9.97 -5.29 13.71
C ILE A 12 10.92 -5.89 14.76
N LEU A 13 10.67 -7.14 15.11
CA LEU A 13 11.53 -7.94 15.99
C LEU A 13 12.72 -8.47 15.17
N VAL A 14 13.89 -7.85 15.34
CA VAL A 14 15.15 -8.33 14.79
C VAL A 14 15.70 -9.40 15.75
N ALA A 15 15.65 -10.66 15.33
CA ALA A 15 16.35 -11.74 16.01
C ALA A 15 17.72 -11.97 15.36
N ALA A 16 18.79 -11.75 16.12
CA ALA A 16 20.14 -12.11 15.75
C ALA A 16 20.42 -13.57 16.15
N PRO A 17 21.07 -14.39 15.32
CA PRO A 17 21.57 -15.69 15.76
C PRO A 17 23.01 -15.58 16.28
N ALA A 18 23.22 -16.21 17.45
CA ALA A 18 24.51 -16.35 18.10
C ALA A 18 25.41 -17.36 17.38
N LEU A 19 26.72 -17.02 17.35
CA LEU A 19 27.81 -17.88 16.92
C LEU A 19 28.10 -18.98 17.97
N ALA A 20 28.25 -20.22 17.50
CA ALA A 20 28.97 -21.25 18.23
C ALA A 20 30.04 -21.87 17.32
N SER A 21 31.29 -21.66 17.71
CA SER A 21 32.49 -22.26 17.14
C SER A 21 32.77 -23.61 17.80
N MET A 22 33.10 -24.63 17.03
CA MET A 22 33.99 -25.71 17.49
C MET A 22 34.64 -26.42 16.31
N GLY A 23 35.99 -26.54 16.40
CA GLY A 23 36.86 -27.08 15.42
C GLY A 23 36.99 -28.62 15.46
N GLY A 24 37.66 -29.19 14.44
CA GLY A 24 38.01 -30.58 14.33
C GLY A 24 38.71 -30.90 13.01
N SER A 25 39.93 -31.38 13.10
CA SER A 25 40.96 -31.55 12.05
C SER A 25 40.73 -32.69 11.06
N ARG A 26 41.16 -32.44 9.81
CA ARG A 26 41.73 -33.20 8.68
C ARG A 26 41.86 -34.75 8.76
N PRO A 27 41.82 -35.50 7.62
CA PRO A 27 42.80 -35.38 6.50
C PRO A 27 42.20 -35.48 5.07
N GLN A 28 42.97 -34.91 4.11
CA GLN A 28 42.86 -35.13 2.68
C GLN A 28 43.39 -36.53 2.26
N PRO A 29 42.96 -37.13 1.07
CA PRO A 29 43.60 -36.77 -0.16
C PRO A 29 42.75 -36.86 -1.45
N SER A 30 43.32 -36.29 -2.52
CA SER A 30 43.22 -36.54 -3.96
C SER A 30 42.03 -36.05 -4.76
N ASN A 31 42.34 -35.02 -5.55
CA ASN A 31 41.71 -34.60 -6.81
C ASN A 31 41.77 -35.71 -7.87
N PRO A 32 40.81 -35.81 -8.85
CA PRO A 32 40.96 -34.99 -10.03
C PRO A 32 39.66 -34.47 -10.69
N SER A 33 39.84 -33.42 -11.45
CA SER A 33 39.16 -33.05 -12.71
C SER A 33 37.84 -32.29 -12.64
N SER A 34 37.96 -30.98 -12.67
CA SER A 34 37.46 -30.04 -13.68
C SER A 34 36.07 -30.22 -14.23
N SER A 35 35.15 -29.40 -13.72
CA SER A 35 34.21 -28.59 -14.51
C SER A 35 33.82 -27.39 -13.66
N PRO A 36 33.83 -26.14 -14.17
CA PRO A 36 33.33 -25.02 -13.40
C PRO A 36 31.82 -25.16 -13.25
N PRO A 37 31.25 -24.89 -12.06
CA PRO A 37 29.80 -24.78 -11.91
C PRO A 37 29.32 -23.60 -12.74
N PRO A 38 28.06 -23.61 -13.24
CA PRO A 38 27.52 -22.50 -13.95
C PRO A 38 27.39 -21.33 -12.99
N SER A 39 28.22 -20.31 -13.19
CA SER A 39 28.11 -18.99 -12.53
C SER A 39 26.88 -18.28 -13.07
N GLY A 40 25.74 -18.44 -12.42
CA GLY A 40 24.50 -17.81 -12.90
C GLY A 40 23.46 -17.51 -11.84
N SER A 41 23.57 -18.05 -10.62
CA SER A 41 22.47 -17.89 -9.65
C SER A 41 22.76 -16.99 -8.44
N GLU A 42 24.01 -16.62 -8.20
CA GLU A 42 24.35 -15.79 -7.02
C GLU A 42 24.28 -14.28 -7.29
N SER A 43 24.44 -13.84 -8.56
CA SER A 43 24.36 -12.41 -8.90
C SER A 43 22.93 -11.88 -8.98
N GLU A 44 21.96 -12.68 -9.40
CA GLU A 44 20.56 -12.25 -9.50
C GLU A 44 19.90 -12.06 -8.13
N SER A 45 20.30 -12.81 -7.11
CA SER A 45 19.77 -12.68 -5.75
C SER A 45 20.29 -11.44 -5.01
N ASP A 46 21.55 -11.07 -5.24
CA ASP A 46 22.16 -9.88 -4.63
C ASP A 46 21.63 -8.59 -5.28
N ASP A 47 21.43 -8.58 -6.59
CA ASP A 47 20.88 -7.43 -7.31
C ASP A 47 19.40 -7.21 -6.95
N SER A 48 18.61 -8.25 -6.84
CA SER A 48 17.20 -8.16 -6.43
C SER A 48 17.04 -7.65 -5.00
N ASN A 49 17.90 -8.10 -4.07
CA ASN A 49 17.92 -7.63 -2.70
C ASN A 49 18.38 -6.16 -2.60
N SER A 50 19.31 -5.74 -3.45
CA SER A 50 19.76 -4.36 -3.56
C SER A 50 18.65 -3.45 -4.09
N ALA A 51 17.94 -3.86 -5.14
CA ALA A 51 16.82 -3.12 -5.71
C ALA A 51 15.67 -2.99 -4.70
N ARG A 52 15.33 -4.07 -3.99
CA ARG A 52 14.31 -4.04 -2.94
C ARG A 52 14.67 -3.06 -1.81
N LYS A 53 15.90 -3.05 -1.32
CA LYS A 53 16.36 -2.09 -0.31
C LYS A 53 16.28 -0.64 -0.78
N GLN A 54 16.57 -0.39 -2.07
CA GLN A 54 16.42 0.94 -2.65
C GLN A 54 14.94 1.33 -2.77
N ALA A 55 14.06 0.40 -3.15
CA ALA A 55 12.61 0.62 -3.19
C ALA A 55 12.06 0.96 -1.79
N GLU A 56 12.51 0.27 -0.76
CA GLU A 56 12.11 0.55 0.64
C GLU A 56 12.54 1.94 1.10
N ARG A 57 13.74 2.40 0.71
CA ARG A 57 14.18 3.78 1.00
C ARG A 57 13.32 4.81 0.30
N ALA A 58 13.05 4.62 -1.00
CA ALA A 58 12.19 5.51 -1.76
C ALA A 58 10.76 5.54 -1.19
N TYR A 59 10.24 4.39 -0.77
CA TYR A 59 8.95 4.31 -0.08
C TYR A 59 8.97 5.06 1.27
N ALA A 60 10.01 4.91 2.07
CA ALA A 60 10.14 5.63 3.34
C ALA A 60 10.18 7.15 3.14
N ASP A 61 10.90 7.62 2.12
CA ASP A 61 10.92 9.03 1.74
C ASP A 61 9.53 9.53 1.31
N ALA A 62 8.82 8.72 0.51
CA ALA A 62 7.44 9.02 0.09
C ALA A 62 6.50 9.12 1.30
N TYR A 63 6.59 8.16 2.22
CA TYR A 63 5.77 8.12 3.42
C TYR A 63 6.01 9.32 4.34
N ASP A 64 7.28 9.74 4.53
CA ASP A 64 7.64 10.97 5.26
C ASP A 64 7.01 12.21 4.62
N GLN A 65 7.07 12.32 3.28
CA GLN A 65 6.43 13.45 2.58
C GLN A 65 4.91 13.45 2.73
N VAL A 66 4.26 12.28 2.76
CA VAL A 66 2.82 12.17 3.05
C VAL A 66 2.51 12.70 4.45
N GLY A 67 3.29 12.30 5.46
CA GLY A 67 3.11 12.79 6.83
C GLY A 67 3.22 14.31 6.92
N LYS A 68 4.23 14.89 6.25
CA LYS A 68 4.41 16.35 6.16
C LYS A 68 3.25 17.04 5.43
N GLY A 69 2.76 16.43 4.34
CA GLY A 69 1.63 16.94 3.59
C GLY A 69 0.33 16.95 4.41
N ASN A 70 0.08 15.90 5.17
CA ASN A 70 -1.07 15.85 6.07
C ASN A 70 -0.97 16.90 7.18
N ALA A 71 0.20 17.07 7.79
CA ALA A 71 0.42 18.12 8.78
C ALA A 71 0.23 19.54 8.21
N ASP A 72 0.64 19.77 6.95
CA ASP A 72 0.39 21.03 6.27
C ASP A 72 -1.11 21.28 6.03
N LEU A 73 -1.91 20.22 5.73
CA LEU A 73 -3.38 20.34 5.62
C LEU A 73 -4.03 20.67 6.95
N ASP A 74 -3.61 20.04 8.04
CA ASP A 74 -4.12 20.31 9.40
C ASP A 74 -3.86 21.78 9.79
N ASN A 75 -2.77 22.34 9.27
CA ASN A 75 -2.43 23.77 9.43
C ASN A 75 -2.98 24.67 8.32
N GLN A 76 -3.91 24.20 7.50
CA GLN A 76 -4.56 24.93 6.39
C GLN A 76 -3.58 25.42 5.30
N LYS A 77 -2.39 24.85 5.20
CA LYS A 77 -1.35 25.18 4.21
C LYS A 77 -1.52 24.32 2.93
N THR A 78 -2.67 24.44 2.28
CA THR A 78 -3.05 23.57 1.14
C THR A 78 -1.99 23.55 0.02
N LYS A 79 -1.40 24.70 -0.33
CA LYS A 79 -0.37 24.77 -1.39
C LYS A 79 0.91 24.01 -1.01
N ASP A 80 1.31 24.06 0.26
CA ASP A 80 2.50 23.36 0.72
C ASP A 80 2.23 21.87 0.85
N ALA A 81 1.03 21.47 1.30
CA ALA A 81 0.58 20.10 1.28
C ALA A 81 0.62 19.49 -0.13
N GLN A 82 0.10 20.19 -1.14
CA GLN A 82 0.17 19.75 -2.54
C GLN A 82 1.59 19.52 -3.03
N LYS A 83 2.54 20.40 -2.66
CA LYS A 83 3.96 20.21 -3.00
C LYS A 83 4.53 18.95 -2.36
N LYS A 84 4.15 18.67 -1.09
CA LYS A 84 4.57 17.44 -0.38
C LYS A 84 3.99 16.19 -1.02
N PHE A 85 2.69 16.20 -1.35
CA PHE A 85 2.08 15.06 -2.04
C PHE A 85 2.67 14.80 -3.43
N LYS A 86 3.03 15.85 -4.19
CA LYS A 86 3.76 15.68 -5.47
C LYS A 86 5.12 15.02 -5.28
N LYS A 87 5.88 15.41 -4.24
CA LYS A 87 7.15 14.77 -3.90
C LYS A 87 6.95 13.33 -3.47
N ALA A 88 5.94 13.07 -2.62
CA ALA A 88 5.60 11.73 -2.19
C ALA A 88 5.23 10.82 -3.38
N LEU A 89 4.42 11.33 -4.32
CA LEU A 89 4.06 10.60 -5.54
C LEU A 89 5.29 10.20 -6.36
N GLY A 90 6.22 11.13 -6.59
CA GLY A 90 7.46 10.85 -7.30
C GLY A 90 8.31 9.76 -6.62
N ALA A 91 8.52 9.89 -5.32
CA ALA A 91 9.29 8.90 -4.56
C ALA A 91 8.61 7.51 -4.52
N ALA A 92 7.27 7.46 -4.39
CA ALA A 92 6.52 6.20 -4.47
C ALA A 92 6.60 5.55 -5.87
N GLN A 93 6.58 6.36 -6.93
CA GLN A 93 6.81 5.89 -8.30
C GLN A 93 8.24 5.34 -8.49
N ASP A 94 9.24 5.95 -7.86
CA ASP A 94 10.60 5.42 -7.85
C ASP A 94 10.66 4.06 -7.14
N ALA A 95 9.94 3.89 -6.03
CA ALA A 95 9.87 2.63 -5.32
C ALA A 95 9.29 1.50 -6.18
N VAL A 96 8.17 1.72 -6.89
CA VAL A 96 7.57 0.69 -7.76
C VAL A 96 8.36 0.46 -9.05
N ARG A 97 9.18 1.41 -9.49
CA ARG A 97 10.11 1.20 -10.61
C ARG A 97 11.23 0.26 -10.22
N LEU A 98 11.71 0.33 -8.97
CA LEU A 98 12.75 -0.54 -8.42
C LEU A 98 12.19 -1.92 -8.04
N ASP A 99 10.98 -1.96 -7.46
CA ASP A 99 10.26 -3.19 -7.15
C ASP A 99 8.78 -3.06 -7.57
N PRO A 100 8.42 -3.53 -8.77
CA PRO A 100 7.05 -3.48 -9.27
C PRO A 100 6.02 -4.26 -8.43
N LYS A 101 6.47 -5.17 -7.56
CA LYS A 101 5.60 -5.95 -6.66
C LYS A 101 5.46 -5.32 -5.27
N TYR A 102 5.98 -4.13 -5.05
CA TYR A 102 5.88 -3.43 -3.78
C TYR A 102 4.47 -2.83 -3.60
N HIS A 103 3.54 -3.64 -3.10
CA HIS A 103 2.12 -3.29 -2.98
C HIS A 103 1.88 -2.06 -2.09
N GLU A 104 2.66 -1.87 -1.01
CA GLU A 104 2.52 -0.69 -0.15
C GLU A 104 2.88 0.60 -0.91
N ALA A 105 3.85 0.55 -1.81
CA ALA A 105 4.20 1.70 -2.63
C ALA A 105 3.10 2.01 -3.66
N TRP A 106 2.46 0.99 -4.26
CA TRP A 106 1.28 1.18 -5.09
C TRP A 106 0.11 1.79 -4.32
N ASN A 107 -0.14 1.35 -3.09
CA ASN A 107 -1.13 1.97 -2.22
C ASN A 107 -0.81 3.45 -1.95
N LEU A 108 0.45 3.78 -1.73
CA LEU A 108 0.88 5.16 -1.48
C LEU A 108 0.76 6.06 -2.73
N ILE A 109 1.00 5.51 -3.94
CA ILE A 109 0.69 6.18 -5.21
C ILE A 109 -0.81 6.48 -5.27
N GLY A 110 -1.66 5.52 -4.97
CA GLY A 110 -3.12 5.71 -4.94
C GLY A 110 -3.53 6.82 -3.96
N TYR A 111 -3.02 6.78 -2.74
CA TYR A 111 -3.28 7.80 -1.72
C TYR A 111 -2.86 9.19 -2.19
N THR A 112 -1.63 9.34 -2.68
CA THR A 112 -1.11 10.65 -3.09
C THR A 112 -1.79 11.19 -4.32
N SER A 113 -2.12 10.35 -5.32
CA SER A 113 -2.89 10.74 -6.50
C SER A 113 -4.28 11.24 -6.10
N ARG A 114 -4.99 10.53 -5.21
CA ARG A 114 -6.29 10.98 -4.67
C ARG A 114 -6.17 12.34 -3.96
N ARG A 115 -5.16 12.53 -3.11
CA ARG A 115 -4.91 13.80 -2.41
C ARG A 115 -4.59 14.95 -3.36
N LEU A 116 -4.11 14.66 -4.56
CA LEU A 116 -3.85 15.63 -5.64
C LEU A 116 -5.05 15.82 -6.57
N GLY A 117 -6.14 15.06 -6.41
CA GLY A 117 -7.34 15.11 -7.25
C GLY A 117 -7.26 14.26 -8.53
N ASP A 118 -6.19 13.48 -8.70
CA ASP A 118 -6.05 12.50 -9.79
C ASP A 118 -6.72 11.18 -9.37
N TYR A 119 -8.05 11.14 -9.49
CA TYR A 119 -8.81 9.96 -9.11
C TYR A 119 -8.59 8.76 -10.06
N ASP A 120 -8.39 9.01 -11.35
CA ASP A 120 -8.13 7.93 -12.31
C ASP A 120 -6.80 7.23 -12.00
N GLY A 121 -5.76 8.00 -11.71
CA GLY A 121 -4.48 7.48 -11.25
C GLY A 121 -4.60 6.74 -9.92
N ALA A 122 -5.38 7.29 -8.99
CA ALA A 122 -5.60 6.66 -7.68
C ALA A 122 -6.29 5.29 -7.80
N LEU A 123 -7.39 5.20 -8.55
CA LEU A 123 -8.13 3.96 -8.75
C LEU A 123 -7.26 2.87 -9.40
N LYS A 124 -6.47 3.23 -10.41
CA LYS A 124 -5.53 2.30 -11.06
C LYS A 124 -4.47 1.78 -10.10
N ALA A 125 -3.89 2.68 -9.28
CA ALA A 125 -2.85 2.31 -8.33
C ALA A 125 -3.38 1.39 -7.22
N TYR A 126 -4.57 1.66 -6.68
CA TYR A 126 -5.21 0.77 -5.71
C TYR A 126 -5.56 -0.60 -6.33
N ALA A 127 -6.06 -0.63 -7.57
CA ALA A 127 -6.31 -1.89 -8.26
C ALA A 127 -5.02 -2.70 -8.40
N THR A 128 -3.92 -2.08 -8.87
CA THR A 128 -2.61 -2.75 -8.97
C THR A 128 -2.12 -3.26 -7.61
N CYS A 129 -2.28 -2.46 -6.54
CA CYS A 129 -1.96 -2.90 -5.18
C CYS A 129 -2.72 -4.16 -4.80
N LEU A 130 -4.03 -4.20 -5.06
CA LEU A 130 -4.91 -5.33 -4.73
C LEU A 130 -4.73 -6.54 -5.67
N ASP A 131 -4.25 -6.34 -6.90
CA ASP A 131 -3.83 -7.43 -7.78
C ASP A 131 -2.58 -8.14 -7.24
N ILE A 132 -1.65 -7.38 -6.66
CA ILE A 132 -0.44 -7.93 -6.03
C ILE A 132 -0.76 -8.58 -4.68
N LYS A 133 -1.57 -7.90 -3.85
CA LYS A 133 -1.96 -8.35 -2.52
C LYS A 133 -3.47 -8.15 -2.28
N PRO A 134 -4.28 -9.17 -2.62
CA PRO A 134 -5.75 -9.07 -2.58
C PRO A 134 -6.34 -8.84 -1.17
N ASP A 135 -5.63 -9.18 -0.13
CA ASP A 135 -6.04 -9.04 1.27
C ASP A 135 -5.49 -7.76 1.95
N TYR A 136 -4.92 -6.83 1.18
CA TYR A 136 -4.37 -5.60 1.74
C TYR A 136 -5.47 -4.59 2.10
N ALA A 137 -5.96 -4.67 3.34
CA ALA A 137 -7.08 -3.87 3.85
C ALA A 137 -6.91 -2.34 3.68
N PRO A 138 -5.72 -1.72 3.90
CA PRO A 138 -5.58 -0.28 3.68
C PRO A 138 -5.86 0.18 2.25
N ALA A 139 -5.52 -0.63 1.23
CA ALA A 139 -5.84 -0.27 -0.15
C ALA A 139 -7.34 -0.35 -0.43
N ARG A 140 -8.06 -1.32 0.18
CA ARG A 140 -9.51 -1.41 0.06
C ARG A 140 -10.22 -0.24 0.73
N GLU A 141 -9.78 0.15 1.92
CA GLU A 141 -10.31 1.33 2.62
C GLU A 141 -10.16 2.57 1.73
N TYR A 142 -8.93 2.85 1.25
CA TYR A 142 -8.67 4.04 0.46
C TYR A 142 -9.33 4.02 -0.92
N LEU A 143 -9.47 2.84 -1.54
CA LEU A 143 -10.26 2.67 -2.76
C LEU A 143 -11.74 2.99 -2.50
N GLY A 144 -12.28 2.50 -1.40
CA GLY A 144 -13.63 2.81 -0.95
C GLY A 144 -13.83 4.31 -0.69
N GLU A 145 -12.88 4.96 -0.02
CA GLU A 145 -12.89 6.42 0.18
C GLU A 145 -12.88 7.19 -1.15
N ALA A 146 -12.05 6.75 -2.12
CA ALA A 146 -12.02 7.35 -3.45
C ALA A 146 -13.38 7.25 -4.14
N TYR A 147 -14.07 6.10 -4.02
CA TYR A 147 -15.42 5.93 -4.54
C TYR A 147 -16.45 6.82 -3.84
N VAL A 148 -16.34 7.02 -2.52
CA VAL A 148 -17.20 7.97 -1.78
C VAL A 148 -16.99 9.40 -2.30
N GLU A 149 -15.75 9.83 -2.47
CA GLU A 149 -15.42 11.17 -2.97
C GLU A 149 -15.91 11.40 -4.41
N LEU A 150 -16.00 10.32 -5.22
CA LEU A 150 -16.57 10.33 -6.57
C LEU A 150 -18.10 10.15 -6.61
N GLY A 151 -18.77 10.01 -5.46
CA GLY A 151 -20.21 9.73 -5.38
C GLY A 151 -20.62 8.33 -5.85
N GLN A 152 -19.66 7.42 -6.05
CA GLN A 152 -19.89 6.03 -6.48
C GLN A 152 -20.14 5.12 -5.28
N ILE A 153 -21.22 5.39 -4.54
CA ILE A 153 -21.46 4.81 -3.22
C ILE A 153 -21.63 3.29 -3.24
N ASP A 154 -22.22 2.74 -4.29
CA ASP A 154 -22.39 1.29 -4.39
C ASP A 154 -21.04 0.58 -4.49
N LYS A 155 -20.09 1.14 -5.24
CA LYS A 155 -18.71 0.61 -5.29
C LYS A 155 -17.98 0.76 -3.95
N ALA A 156 -18.24 1.85 -3.21
CA ALA A 156 -17.68 2.00 -1.86
C ALA A 156 -18.25 0.93 -0.91
N ARG A 157 -19.54 0.62 -0.99
CA ARG A 157 -20.18 -0.47 -0.23
C ARG A 157 -19.62 -1.86 -0.58
N GLU A 158 -19.31 -2.10 -1.86
CA GLU A 158 -18.63 -3.34 -2.26
C GLU A 158 -17.26 -3.48 -1.57
N GLN A 159 -16.48 -2.40 -1.47
CA GLN A 159 -15.22 -2.44 -0.73
C GLN A 159 -15.43 -2.70 0.77
N LEU A 160 -16.47 -2.12 1.36
CA LEU A 160 -16.82 -2.36 2.76
C LEU A 160 -17.15 -3.85 3.02
N VAL A 161 -17.94 -4.48 2.16
CA VAL A 161 -18.24 -5.92 2.24
C VAL A 161 -16.96 -6.75 2.18
N MET A 162 -16.01 -6.38 1.32
CA MET A 162 -14.73 -7.09 1.23
C MET A 162 -13.86 -6.92 2.49
N LEU A 163 -13.89 -5.74 3.13
CA LEU A 163 -13.20 -5.50 4.40
C LEU A 163 -13.81 -6.32 5.54
N ASP A 164 -15.14 -6.43 5.59
CA ASP A 164 -15.84 -7.28 6.57
C ASP A 164 -15.46 -8.75 6.39
N HIS A 165 -15.39 -9.25 5.16
CA HIS A 165 -14.92 -10.61 4.85
C HIS A 165 -13.48 -10.86 5.27
N GLN A 166 -12.62 -9.86 5.20
CA GLN A 166 -11.22 -9.91 5.63
C GLN A 166 -11.07 -9.73 7.15
N GLN A 167 -12.16 -9.48 7.87
CA GLN A 167 -12.15 -9.15 9.30
C GLN A 167 -11.30 -7.91 9.63
N ALA A 168 -11.18 -6.98 8.69
CA ALA A 168 -10.45 -5.71 8.81
C ALA A 168 -11.35 -4.65 9.47
N ALA A 169 -11.59 -4.81 10.77
CA ALA A 169 -12.63 -4.08 11.50
C ALA A 169 -12.37 -2.56 11.57
N ASP A 170 -11.12 -2.14 11.67
CA ASP A 170 -10.77 -0.71 11.77
C ASP A 170 -10.96 0.01 10.44
N GLU A 171 -10.50 -0.59 9.34
CA GLU A 171 -10.68 -0.09 7.98
C GLU A 171 -12.16 -0.11 7.57
N ALA A 172 -12.89 -1.18 7.90
CA ALA A 172 -14.32 -1.28 7.65
C ALA A 172 -15.09 -0.19 8.41
N LYS A 173 -14.76 0.06 9.67
CA LYS A 173 -15.37 1.13 10.47
C LYS A 173 -15.11 2.50 9.89
N THR A 174 -13.88 2.76 9.45
CA THR A 174 -13.49 4.04 8.84
C THR A 174 -14.27 4.27 7.55
N LEU A 175 -14.28 3.29 6.64
CA LEU A 175 -14.99 3.41 5.37
C LEU A 175 -16.50 3.53 5.57
N LYS A 176 -17.09 2.73 6.49
CA LYS A 176 -18.51 2.85 6.84
C LYS A 176 -18.86 4.25 7.30
N GLY A 177 -18.06 4.84 8.17
CA GLY A 177 -18.26 6.21 8.63
C GLY A 177 -18.29 7.25 7.50
N LYS A 178 -17.43 7.05 6.47
CA LYS A 178 -17.43 7.92 5.28
C LYS A 178 -18.69 7.74 4.43
N ILE A 179 -19.12 6.50 4.21
CA ILE A 179 -20.35 6.17 3.47
C ILE A 179 -21.57 6.77 4.19
N ASP A 180 -21.67 6.59 5.50
CA ASP A 180 -22.78 7.09 6.31
C ASP A 180 -22.83 8.63 6.27
N ALA A 181 -21.67 9.30 6.41
CA ALA A 181 -21.59 10.76 6.33
C ALA A 181 -22.00 11.30 4.94
N TRP A 182 -21.57 10.63 3.86
CA TRP A 182 -21.98 10.99 2.51
C TRP A 182 -23.48 10.81 2.32
N SER A 183 -24.04 9.67 2.77
CA SER A 183 -25.47 9.37 2.65
C SER A 183 -26.34 10.38 3.41
N ALA A 184 -25.89 10.82 4.58
CA ALA A 184 -26.57 11.86 5.36
C ALA A 184 -26.57 13.23 4.66
N ALA A 185 -25.49 13.54 3.92
CA ALA A 185 -25.37 14.77 3.15
C ALA A 185 -26.15 14.74 1.81
N HIS A 186 -26.50 13.55 1.30
CA HIS A 186 -27.16 13.34 0.01
C HIS A 186 -28.37 12.40 0.12
N PRO A 187 -29.44 12.81 0.86
CA PRO A 187 -30.58 11.92 1.15
C PRO A 187 -31.31 11.43 -0.10
N ASP A 188 -31.42 12.27 -1.12
CA ASP A 188 -32.12 11.92 -2.38
C ASP A 188 -31.35 10.89 -3.20
N SER A 189 -30.02 10.92 -3.16
CA SER A 189 -29.16 9.96 -3.86
C SER A 189 -29.06 8.63 -3.10
N ALA A 190 -29.20 8.64 -1.78
CA ALA A 190 -29.18 7.44 -0.94
C ALA A 190 -30.49 6.62 -1.07
N ALA A 191 -31.57 7.24 -1.47
CA ALA A 191 -32.88 6.59 -1.69
C ALA A 191 -33.01 5.89 -3.07
N ALA A 192 -32.08 6.12 -3.99
CA ALA A 192 -32.05 5.42 -5.27
C ALA A 192 -31.67 3.95 -5.03
N LYS A 193 -32.68 3.08 -5.06
CA LYS A 193 -32.59 1.63 -4.89
C LYS A 193 -31.64 1.04 -5.93
N PRO A 194 -30.78 0.06 -5.57
CA PRO A 194 -29.96 -0.62 -6.57
C PRO A 194 -30.86 -1.19 -7.65
N ALA A 195 -30.51 -0.92 -8.91
CA ALA A 195 -31.23 -1.48 -10.05
C ALA A 195 -31.16 -3.01 -9.91
N THR A 196 -32.30 -3.62 -9.60
CA THR A 196 -32.51 -5.06 -9.64
C THR A 196 -32.19 -5.48 -11.06
N THR A 197 -31.08 -6.18 -11.28
CA THR A 197 -30.82 -6.92 -12.50
C THR A 197 -31.99 -7.88 -12.70
N ALA A 198 -32.92 -7.49 -13.56
CA ALA A 198 -33.98 -8.36 -14.01
C ALA A 198 -33.31 -9.54 -14.74
N THR A 199 -33.30 -10.69 -14.09
CA THR A 199 -33.05 -11.98 -14.71
C THR A 199 -34.16 -12.17 -15.74
N GLY A 200 -33.83 -11.89 -16.99
CA GLY A 200 -34.69 -12.26 -18.15
C GLY A 200 -34.62 -13.76 -18.34
N GLN A 201 -35.76 -14.33 -18.45
CA GLN A 201 -36.09 -15.70 -18.85
C GLN A 201 -35.40 -16.14 -20.15
#